data_237e537903975555ed22d0bbad04d03a
#
_entry.id   237e537903975555ed22d0bbad04d03a
#
_cell.length_a   1.000
_cell.length_b   1.000
_cell.length_c   1.000
_cell.angle_alpha   90.00
_cell.angle_beta   90.00
_cell.angle_gamma   90.00
#
_symmetry.space_group_name_H-M   'P 1'
#
loop_
_entity.id
_entity.type
_entity.pdbx_description
1 polymer ?
#
loop_
_entity_poly.entity_id
_entity_poly.type
_entity_poly.pdbx_seq_one_letter_code
_entity_poly.pdbx_strand_id
1 'polypeptide(L)'
;MDMALDELAECIPAAHDTESIVEAAELERSINAFLHTLSEQECNVFLRRYWFVEEYVQIAERYGMNLNTVKTSLFRTRKKLQKYLEQQGIVL
;
A
#
# COMPACT_ATOMS: atom_id res chain seq x y z
N MET A 1 -14.69 7.34 -8.70
CA MET A 1 -13.88 7.47 -7.50
C MET A 1 -13.10 6.21 -7.24
N ASP A 2 -11.85 6.36 -6.92
CA ASP A 2 -10.97 5.22 -6.82
C ASP A 2 -10.81 4.76 -5.37
N MET A 3 -11.50 3.68 -5.03
CA MET A 3 -11.47 3.14 -3.68
C MET A 3 -10.09 2.60 -3.30
N ALA A 4 -9.29 2.19 -4.28
CA ALA A 4 -7.94 1.69 -4.01
C ALA A 4 -7.06 2.79 -3.43
N LEU A 5 -7.13 3.99 -4.00
CA LEU A 5 -6.35 5.10 -3.50
C LEU A 5 -6.83 5.53 -2.10
N ASP A 6 -8.14 5.45 -1.84
CA ASP A 6 -8.66 5.75 -0.52
C ASP A 6 -8.15 4.77 0.52
N GLU A 7 -8.10 3.48 0.18
CA GLU A 7 -7.55 2.47 1.08
C GLU A 7 -6.09 2.75 1.42
N LEU A 8 -5.32 3.09 0.40
CA LEU A 8 -3.89 3.37 0.60
C LEU A 8 -3.68 4.64 1.41
N ALA A 9 -4.47 5.66 1.14
CA ALA A 9 -4.35 6.94 1.82
C ALA A 9 -4.55 6.83 3.34
N GLU A 10 -5.38 5.88 3.77
CA GLU A 10 -5.62 5.67 5.20
C GLU A 10 -4.37 5.25 5.96
N CYS A 11 -3.41 4.63 5.30
CA CYS A 11 -2.19 4.17 5.97
C CYS A 11 -1.00 5.11 5.77
N ILE A 12 -1.20 6.23 5.09
CA ILE A 12 -0.16 7.24 4.90
C ILE A 12 -0.54 8.49 5.70
N PRO A 13 0.04 8.69 6.88
CA PRO A 13 -0.36 9.81 7.74
C PRO A 13 -0.24 11.18 7.07
N ALA A 14 0.80 11.38 6.29
CA ALA A 14 1.05 12.64 5.62
C ALA A 14 0.01 12.99 4.56
N ALA A 15 -0.78 12.03 4.11
CA ALA A 15 -1.79 12.25 3.08
C ALA A 15 -2.94 13.13 3.54
N HIS A 16 -3.09 13.29 4.85
CA HIS A 16 -4.18 14.06 5.43
C HIS A 16 -3.77 15.47 5.87
N ASP A 17 -2.50 15.81 5.72
CA ASP A 17 -1.99 17.08 6.19
C ASP A 17 -1.21 17.76 5.08
N THR A 18 -1.83 18.78 4.49
CA THR A 18 -1.23 19.50 3.37
C THR A 18 -0.13 20.46 3.80
N GLU A 19 -0.03 20.77 5.09
CA GLU A 19 1.01 21.66 5.59
C GLU A 19 2.29 20.92 5.89
N SER A 20 2.18 19.65 6.19
CA SER A 20 3.35 18.82 6.46
C SER A 20 3.70 18.09 5.19
N ILE A 21 4.16 18.83 4.23
CA ILE A 21 4.55 18.20 2.98
C ILE A 21 5.86 17.47 3.21
N VAL A 22 5.77 16.23 3.58
CA VAL A 22 6.85 15.31 3.36
C VAL A 22 7.01 15.34 1.86
N GLU A 23 8.16 15.69 1.41
CA GLU A 23 8.38 15.74 -0.02
C GLU A 23 7.95 14.42 -0.66
N ALA A 24 7.24 14.54 -1.76
CA ALA A 24 6.74 13.36 -2.47
C ALA A 24 7.87 12.38 -2.79
N ALA A 25 9.05 12.89 -3.10
CA ALA A 25 10.20 12.05 -3.39
C ALA A 25 10.65 11.23 -2.19
N GLU A 26 10.56 11.81 -0.99
CA GLU A 26 10.93 11.09 0.23
C GLU A 26 9.93 9.98 0.53
N LEU A 27 8.64 10.28 0.39
CA LEU A 27 7.61 9.27 0.57
C LEU A 27 7.76 8.14 -0.44
N GLU A 28 8.03 8.48 -1.69
CA GLU A 28 8.23 7.50 -2.75
C GLU A 28 9.42 6.58 -2.43
N ARG A 29 10.53 7.13 -1.96
CA ARG A 29 11.69 6.33 -1.58
C ARG A 29 11.36 5.37 -0.44
N SER A 30 10.60 5.86 0.54
CA SER A 30 10.22 5.04 1.68
C SER A 30 9.31 3.90 1.26
N ILE A 31 8.34 4.16 0.39
CA ILE A 31 7.44 3.12 -0.11
C ILE A 31 8.22 2.10 -0.94
N ASN A 32 9.13 2.56 -1.79
CA ASN A 32 9.96 1.64 -2.57
C ASN A 32 10.79 0.74 -1.69
N ALA A 33 11.40 1.29 -0.66
CA ALA A 33 12.18 0.50 0.30
C ALA A 33 11.28 -0.51 1.02
N PHE A 34 10.08 -0.08 1.39
CA PHE A 34 9.11 -0.98 2.03
C PHE A 34 8.77 -2.16 1.14
N LEU A 35 8.52 -1.91 -0.15
CA LEU A 35 8.16 -2.98 -1.08
C LEU A 35 9.23 -4.05 -1.17
N HIS A 36 10.50 -3.67 -1.00
CA HIS A 36 11.60 -4.63 -1.02
C HIS A 36 11.64 -5.54 0.22
N THR A 37 10.88 -5.21 1.27
CA THR A 37 10.79 -6.05 2.46
C THR A 37 9.72 -7.11 2.35
N LEU A 38 8.87 -7.02 1.32
CA LEU A 38 7.75 -7.93 1.14
C LEU A 38 8.15 -9.18 0.35
N SER A 39 7.38 -10.25 0.53
CA SER A 39 7.52 -11.40 -0.34
C SER A 39 7.11 -11.00 -1.76
N GLU A 40 7.53 -11.80 -2.74
CA GLU A 40 7.18 -11.54 -4.11
C GLU A 40 5.67 -11.46 -4.32
N GLN A 41 4.92 -12.39 -3.71
CA GLN A 41 3.48 -12.41 -3.83
C GLN A 41 2.84 -11.17 -3.20
N GLU A 42 3.28 -10.80 -2.00
CA GLU A 42 2.75 -9.60 -1.33
C GLU A 42 3.02 -8.34 -2.15
N CYS A 43 4.21 -8.22 -2.69
CA CYS A 43 4.58 -7.07 -3.50
C CYS A 43 3.73 -7.01 -4.77
N ASN A 44 3.58 -8.14 -5.46
CA ASN A 44 2.79 -8.19 -6.68
C ASN A 44 1.34 -7.84 -6.45
N VAL A 45 0.74 -8.39 -5.39
CA VAL A 45 -0.66 -8.11 -5.05
C VAL A 45 -0.84 -6.64 -4.72
N PHE A 46 0.09 -6.08 -3.95
CA PHE A 46 0.04 -4.67 -3.57
C PHE A 46 0.13 -3.75 -4.79
N LEU A 47 1.07 -4.03 -5.70
CA LEU A 47 1.22 -3.23 -6.91
C LEU A 47 0.01 -3.34 -7.83
N ARG A 48 -0.58 -4.52 -7.96
CA ARG A 48 -1.77 -4.68 -8.78
C ARG A 48 -2.93 -3.86 -8.25
N ARG A 49 -3.09 -3.82 -6.94
CA ARG A 49 -4.19 -3.05 -6.35
C ARG A 49 -3.96 -1.55 -6.43
N TYR A 50 -2.77 -1.09 -6.06
CA TYR A 50 -2.56 0.34 -5.84
C TYR A 50 -1.84 1.06 -6.98
N TRP A 51 -1.10 0.36 -7.78
CA TRP A 51 -0.47 0.95 -8.95
C TRP A 51 -1.31 0.77 -10.21
N PHE A 52 -1.77 -0.46 -10.45
CA PHE A 52 -2.59 -0.78 -11.63
C PHE A 52 -4.09 -0.62 -11.38
N VAL A 53 -4.47 -0.37 -10.15
CA VAL A 53 -5.86 -0.11 -9.73
C VAL A 53 -6.82 -1.24 -10.13
N GLU A 54 -6.37 -2.48 -9.95
CA GLU A 54 -7.21 -3.64 -10.24
C GLU A 54 -8.17 -3.93 -9.08
N GLU A 55 -9.33 -4.49 -9.44
CA GLU A 55 -10.29 -4.95 -8.46
C GLU A 55 -9.78 -6.20 -7.76
N TYR A 56 -10.25 -6.46 -6.54
CA TYR A 56 -9.84 -7.65 -5.79
C TYR A 56 -10.07 -8.93 -6.58
N VAL A 57 -11.22 -9.03 -7.27
CA VAL A 57 -11.56 -10.21 -8.07
C VAL A 57 -10.55 -10.42 -9.19
N GLN A 58 -10.13 -9.36 -9.83
CA GLN A 58 -9.15 -9.44 -10.91
C GLN A 58 -7.80 -9.95 -10.40
N ILE A 59 -7.40 -9.47 -9.23
CA ILE A 59 -6.13 -9.90 -8.62
C ILE A 59 -6.22 -11.37 -8.24
N ALA A 60 -7.34 -11.77 -7.64
CA ALA A 60 -7.56 -13.16 -7.25
C ALA A 60 -7.47 -14.09 -8.45
N GLU A 61 -8.09 -13.72 -9.55
CA GLU A 61 -8.05 -14.51 -10.77
C GLU A 61 -6.65 -14.56 -11.37
N ARG A 62 -5.95 -13.42 -11.35
CA ARG A 62 -4.60 -13.32 -11.93
C ARG A 62 -3.62 -14.26 -11.25
N TYR A 63 -3.70 -14.37 -9.93
CA TYR A 63 -2.72 -15.15 -9.15
C TYR A 63 -3.27 -16.45 -8.62
N GLY A 64 -4.49 -16.84 -9.02
CA GLY A 64 -5.09 -18.07 -8.54
C GLY A 64 -5.34 -18.08 -7.04
N MET A 65 -5.69 -16.93 -6.48
CA MET A 65 -5.92 -16.77 -5.06
C MET A 65 -7.40 -16.68 -4.75
N ASN A 66 -7.74 -17.05 -3.52
CA ASN A 66 -9.09 -16.84 -3.00
C ASN A 66 -9.30 -15.33 -2.77
N LEU A 67 -10.50 -14.85 -3.05
CA LEU A 67 -10.83 -13.43 -2.88
C LEU A 67 -10.54 -12.93 -1.47
N ASN A 68 -10.94 -13.70 -0.46
CA ASN A 68 -10.70 -13.32 0.93
C ASN A 68 -9.20 -13.27 1.25
N THR A 69 -8.41 -14.14 0.63
CA THR A 69 -6.96 -14.14 0.80
C THR A 69 -6.35 -12.86 0.25
N VAL A 70 -6.84 -12.41 -0.91
CA VAL A 70 -6.37 -11.14 -1.47
C VAL A 70 -6.68 -9.98 -0.52
N LYS A 71 -7.91 -9.91 -0.03
CA LYS A 71 -8.31 -8.85 0.89
C LYS A 71 -7.48 -8.85 2.17
N THR A 72 -7.28 -10.03 2.74
CA THR A 72 -6.50 -10.16 3.97
C THR A 72 -5.04 -9.79 3.75
N SER A 73 -4.47 -10.24 2.64
CA SER A 73 -3.09 -9.92 2.30
C SER A 73 -2.89 -8.41 2.18
N LEU A 74 -3.79 -7.73 1.49
CA LEU A 74 -3.70 -6.29 1.32
C LEU A 74 -3.90 -5.54 2.64
N PHE A 75 -4.83 -5.99 3.47
CA PHE A 75 -5.03 -5.39 4.78
C PHE A 75 -3.75 -5.48 5.62
N ARG A 76 -3.15 -6.67 5.67
CA ARG A 76 -1.91 -6.88 6.42
C ARG A 76 -0.77 -6.05 5.87
N THR A 77 -0.66 -5.99 4.55
CA THR A 77 0.40 -5.22 3.91
C THR A 77 0.25 -3.72 4.21
N ARG A 78 -0.99 -3.21 4.17
CA ARG A 78 -1.23 -1.81 4.52
C ARG A 78 -0.84 -1.52 5.97
N LYS A 79 -1.14 -2.44 6.89
CA LYS A 79 -0.74 -2.28 8.29
C LYS A 79 0.76 -2.27 8.45
N LYS A 80 1.45 -3.14 7.71
CA LYS A 80 2.91 -3.15 7.70
C LYS A 80 3.47 -1.83 7.16
N LEU A 81 2.87 -1.30 6.12
CA LEU A 81 3.30 -0.03 5.53
C LEU A 81 3.13 1.12 6.52
N GLN A 82 1.97 1.18 7.17
CA GLN A 82 1.70 2.21 8.16
C GLN A 82 2.76 2.19 9.26
N LYS A 83 3.04 1.02 9.79
CA LYS A 83 4.04 0.85 10.83
C LYS A 83 5.44 1.22 10.34
N TYR A 84 5.76 0.81 9.12
CA TYR A 84 7.06 1.13 8.53
C TYR A 84 7.25 2.64 8.41
N LEU A 85 6.23 3.34 7.90
CA LEU A 85 6.31 4.79 7.76
C LEU A 85 6.43 5.48 9.11
N GLU A 86 5.73 4.99 10.12
CA GLU A 86 5.85 5.53 11.48
C GLU A 86 7.29 5.39 11.99
N GLN A 87 7.90 4.24 11.75
CA GLN A 87 9.28 3.99 12.17
C GLN A 87 10.29 4.85 11.42
N GLN A 88 9.96 5.27 10.21
CA GLN A 88 10.81 6.14 9.42
C GLN A 88 10.64 7.61 9.80
N GLY A 89 9.78 7.92 10.74
CA GLY A 89 9.55 9.29 11.17
C GLY A 89 8.70 10.10 10.19
N ILE A 90 7.91 9.43 9.36
CA ILE A 90 7.05 10.10 8.38
C ILE A 90 5.68 10.41 8.97
N VAL A 91 5.53 10.13 10.25
CA VAL A 91 4.32 10.47 10.99
C VAL A 91 4.43 11.90 11.47
N LEU A 92 3.38 12.61 11.34
CA LEU A 92 3.31 14.01 11.76
C LEU A 92 2.59 14.18 13.08
#